data_ce01aa48d959cfc4fdff40eeb01ac542
#
_entry.id   ce01aa48d959cfc4fdff40eeb01ac542
#
_cell.length_a   1.000
_cell.length_b   1.000
_cell.length_c   1.000
_cell.angle_alpha   90.00
_cell.angle_beta   90.00
_cell.angle_gamma   90.00
#
_symmetry.space_group_name_H-M   'P 1'
#
loop_
_entity.id
_entity.type
_entity.pdbx_description
1 polymer ?
#
loop_
_entity_poly.entity_id
_entity_poly.type
_entity_poly.pdbx_seq_one_letter_code
_entity_poly.pdbx_strand_id
1 'polypeptide(L)'
;KNVAVLYNKESDYSTGVAAAYKAEAKKQGVNVSFYEAYNANTKDFSTFISKIKQANPDAVFLPDYYESVVSITKQLRDSGVKAPIFGADGWDGVLGVKGVNTADFENCFFTSGYNKDATSGPTYEFVKAYEKEFGTTPSMFAGMAYDTVTVMMKAINKAKSTDPEKVNAALEKIKVSDDEAVCGGFTYDKNHNPVKELNIVTIKNGQYVTAK
;
A
#
# COMPACT_ATOMS: atom_id res chain seq x y z
N LYS A 1 -4.20 -8.76 -22.00
CA LYS A 1 -4.82 -8.76 -20.64
C LYS A 1 -5.54 -7.44 -20.45
N ASN A 2 -6.75 -7.49 -19.89
CA ASN A 2 -7.60 -6.33 -19.63
C ASN A 2 -7.66 -6.06 -18.14
N VAL A 3 -7.48 -4.81 -17.73
CA VAL A 3 -7.55 -4.40 -16.33
C VAL A 3 -8.57 -3.28 -16.15
N ALA A 4 -9.40 -3.39 -15.12
CA ALA A 4 -10.26 -2.32 -14.66
C ALA A 4 -9.55 -1.54 -13.55
N VAL A 5 -9.58 -0.21 -13.61
CA VAL A 5 -9.02 0.68 -12.59
C VAL A 5 -10.14 1.54 -12.01
N LEU A 6 -10.35 1.47 -10.71
CA LEU A 6 -11.30 2.31 -9.98
C LEU A 6 -10.56 3.05 -8.87
N TYR A 7 -10.60 4.38 -8.84
CA TYR A 7 -9.78 5.18 -7.94
C TYR A 7 -10.54 6.37 -7.33
N ASN A 8 -10.07 6.88 -6.22
CA ASN A 8 -10.63 8.02 -5.52
C ASN A 8 -10.06 9.33 -6.11
N LYS A 9 -10.91 10.16 -6.72
CA LYS A 9 -10.46 11.42 -7.36
C LYS A 9 -10.08 12.51 -6.36
N GLU A 10 -10.48 12.39 -5.11
CA GLU A 10 -10.22 13.38 -4.05
C GLU A 10 -8.98 13.04 -3.21
N SER A 11 -8.30 11.92 -3.54
CA SER A 11 -7.05 11.51 -2.93
C SER A 11 -5.90 11.66 -3.92
N ASP A 12 -4.92 12.51 -3.60
CA ASP A 12 -3.71 12.68 -4.41
C ASP A 12 -2.92 11.37 -4.54
N TYR A 13 -2.91 10.56 -3.47
CA TYR A 13 -2.33 9.22 -3.49
C TYR A 13 -3.03 8.33 -4.52
N SER A 14 -4.35 8.21 -4.42
CA SER A 14 -5.13 7.32 -5.29
C SER A 14 -5.05 7.73 -6.77
N THR A 15 -5.16 9.03 -7.06
CA THR A 15 -5.03 9.59 -8.40
C THR A 15 -3.63 9.41 -8.96
N GLY A 16 -2.60 9.67 -8.16
CA GLY A 16 -1.20 9.53 -8.56
C GLY A 16 -0.83 8.09 -8.89
N VAL A 17 -1.21 7.15 -8.02
CA VAL A 17 -0.95 5.70 -8.24
C VAL A 17 -1.74 5.17 -9.44
N ALA A 18 -3.02 5.57 -9.60
CA ALA A 18 -3.81 5.18 -10.77
C ALA A 18 -3.21 5.70 -12.08
N ALA A 19 -2.74 6.94 -12.11
CA ALA A 19 -2.09 7.55 -13.28
C ALA A 19 -0.76 6.85 -13.61
N ALA A 20 0.06 6.58 -12.62
CA ALA A 20 1.33 5.85 -12.79
C ALA A 20 1.09 4.43 -13.33
N TYR A 21 0.11 3.72 -12.74
CA TYR A 21 -0.29 2.40 -13.25
C TYR A 21 -0.72 2.45 -14.71
N LYS A 22 -1.60 3.39 -15.08
CA LYS A 22 -2.09 3.55 -16.46
C LYS A 22 -0.95 3.82 -17.46
N ALA A 23 0.01 4.65 -17.06
CA ALA A 23 1.17 4.96 -17.88
C ALA A 23 2.07 3.72 -18.09
N GLU A 24 2.31 2.95 -17.02
CA GLU A 24 3.12 1.74 -17.10
C GLU A 24 2.40 0.61 -17.84
N ALA A 25 1.10 0.41 -17.60
CA ALA A 25 0.27 -0.55 -18.33
C ALA A 25 0.36 -0.35 -19.85
N LYS A 26 0.33 0.91 -20.31
CA LYS A 26 0.52 1.25 -21.73
C LYS A 26 1.86 0.80 -22.26
N LYS A 27 2.94 0.99 -21.51
CA LYS A 27 4.31 0.56 -21.92
C LYS A 27 4.42 -0.97 -22.01
N GLN A 28 3.73 -1.66 -21.08
CA GLN A 28 3.75 -3.12 -20.98
C GLN A 28 2.72 -3.82 -21.89
N GLY A 29 1.97 -3.06 -22.71
CA GLY A 29 0.95 -3.60 -23.60
C GLY A 29 -0.27 -4.17 -22.87
N VAL A 30 -0.51 -3.75 -21.62
CA VAL A 30 -1.71 -4.10 -20.85
C VAL A 30 -2.83 -3.13 -21.20
N ASN A 31 -4.00 -3.67 -21.58
CA ASN A 31 -5.17 -2.86 -21.89
C ASN A 31 -5.92 -2.47 -20.62
N VAL A 32 -6.08 -1.17 -20.40
CA VAL A 32 -6.94 -0.65 -19.34
C VAL A 32 -8.35 -0.45 -19.91
N SER A 33 -9.20 -1.46 -19.74
CA SER A 33 -10.55 -1.52 -20.34
C SER A 33 -11.60 -0.70 -19.59
N PHE A 34 -11.32 -0.32 -18.35
CA PHE A 34 -12.13 0.55 -17.51
C PHE A 34 -11.21 1.44 -16.67
N TYR A 35 -11.49 2.74 -16.64
CA TYR A 35 -10.71 3.70 -15.85
C TYR A 35 -11.62 4.83 -15.39
N GLU A 36 -12.18 4.71 -14.20
CA GLU A 36 -13.09 5.72 -13.64
C GLU A 36 -12.73 6.08 -12.20
N ALA A 37 -13.16 7.27 -11.81
CA ALA A 37 -12.96 7.82 -10.49
C ALA A 37 -14.25 7.95 -9.71
N TYR A 38 -14.19 7.74 -8.40
CA TYR A 38 -15.30 7.98 -7.47
C TYR A 38 -14.98 9.12 -6.49
N ASN A 39 -16.00 9.62 -5.80
CA ASN A 39 -15.86 10.63 -4.74
C ASN A 39 -15.60 9.95 -3.39
N ALA A 40 -14.82 10.58 -2.51
CA ALA A 40 -14.44 10.01 -1.21
C ALA A 40 -15.61 9.57 -0.32
N ASN A 41 -16.75 10.25 -0.43
CA ASN A 41 -17.96 9.93 0.33
C ASN A 41 -18.88 8.89 -0.34
N THR A 42 -18.48 8.32 -1.48
CA THR A 42 -19.24 7.27 -2.17
C THR A 42 -19.37 6.03 -1.27
N LYS A 43 -20.59 5.54 -1.10
CA LYS A 43 -20.90 4.33 -0.32
C LYS A 43 -21.48 3.21 -1.18
N ASP A 44 -22.17 3.56 -2.25
CA ASP A 44 -22.73 2.62 -3.22
C ASP A 44 -21.89 2.66 -4.50
N PHE A 45 -21.25 1.55 -4.81
CA PHE A 45 -20.40 1.37 -5.98
C PHE A 45 -21.07 0.58 -7.11
N SER A 46 -22.37 0.28 -6.99
CA SER A 46 -23.12 -0.58 -7.92
C SER A 46 -23.00 -0.16 -9.38
N THR A 47 -23.04 1.15 -9.66
CA THR A 47 -22.89 1.70 -11.02
C THR A 47 -21.51 1.40 -11.60
N PHE A 48 -20.43 1.62 -10.82
CA PHE A 48 -19.08 1.29 -11.25
C PHE A 48 -18.88 -0.20 -11.44
N ILE A 49 -19.40 -1.02 -10.53
CA ILE A 49 -19.30 -2.47 -10.56
C ILE A 49 -20.03 -3.03 -11.79
N SER A 50 -21.19 -2.49 -12.14
CA SER A 50 -21.91 -2.89 -13.36
C SER A 50 -21.06 -2.65 -14.61
N LYS A 51 -20.39 -1.51 -14.72
CA LYS A 51 -19.50 -1.21 -15.84
C LYS A 51 -18.24 -2.10 -15.82
N ILE A 52 -17.64 -2.36 -14.64
CA ILE A 52 -16.51 -3.29 -14.49
C ILE A 52 -16.91 -4.68 -14.99
N LYS A 53 -18.08 -5.18 -14.62
CA LYS A 53 -18.58 -6.48 -15.11
C LYS A 53 -18.79 -6.50 -16.63
N GLN A 54 -19.30 -5.42 -17.21
CA GLN A 54 -19.45 -5.30 -18.68
C GLN A 54 -18.08 -5.28 -19.39
N ALA A 55 -17.07 -4.65 -18.80
CA ALA A 55 -15.70 -4.64 -19.32
C ALA A 55 -15.00 -6.00 -19.22
N ASN A 56 -15.54 -6.92 -18.40
CA ASN A 56 -15.05 -8.29 -18.19
C ASN A 56 -13.50 -8.35 -18.04
N PRO A 57 -12.92 -7.65 -17.05
CA PRO A 57 -11.49 -7.55 -16.91
C PRO A 57 -10.87 -8.84 -16.36
N ASP A 58 -9.62 -9.12 -16.76
CA ASP A 58 -8.81 -10.19 -16.17
C ASP A 58 -8.37 -9.88 -14.73
N ALA A 59 -8.36 -8.59 -14.35
CA ALA A 59 -8.01 -8.11 -13.02
C ALA A 59 -8.64 -6.74 -12.73
N VAL A 60 -8.81 -6.41 -11.45
CA VAL A 60 -9.21 -5.08 -10.99
C VAL A 60 -8.06 -4.44 -10.20
N PHE A 61 -7.76 -3.18 -10.44
CA PHE A 61 -6.79 -2.40 -9.68
C PHE A 61 -7.51 -1.30 -8.89
N LEU A 62 -7.34 -1.33 -7.55
CA LEU A 62 -7.96 -0.41 -6.59
C LEU A 62 -6.87 0.32 -5.79
N PRO A 63 -6.27 1.39 -6.30
CA PRO A 63 -5.26 2.16 -5.57
C PRO A 63 -5.91 3.15 -4.61
N ASP A 64 -6.35 2.69 -3.45
CA ASP A 64 -6.87 3.56 -2.39
C ASP A 64 -6.50 2.99 -1.02
N TYR A 65 -6.91 3.68 0.05
CA TYR A 65 -6.68 3.27 1.42
C TYR A 65 -7.69 2.21 1.89
N TYR A 66 -7.27 1.43 2.86
CA TYR A 66 -7.94 0.22 3.34
C TYR A 66 -9.42 0.43 3.73
N GLU A 67 -9.81 1.59 4.26
CA GLU A 67 -11.20 1.85 4.63
C GLU A 67 -12.15 1.82 3.42
N SER A 68 -11.76 2.47 2.32
CA SER A 68 -12.53 2.47 1.07
C SER A 68 -12.47 1.11 0.39
N VAL A 69 -11.28 0.51 0.38
CA VAL A 69 -11.01 -0.78 -0.26
C VAL A 69 -11.88 -1.89 0.32
N VAL A 70 -12.08 -1.93 1.64
CA VAL A 70 -12.97 -2.94 2.27
C VAL A 70 -14.38 -2.86 1.72
N SER A 71 -14.95 -1.66 1.60
CA SER A 71 -16.31 -1.48 1.07
C SER A 71 -16.42 -1.85 -0.41
N ILE A 72 -15.44 -1.43 -1.23
CA ILE A 72 -15.44 -1.69 -2.68
C ILE A 72 -15.26 -3.18 -2.96
N THR A 73 -14.27 -3.81 -2.29
CA THR A 73 -13.97 -5.24 -2.47
C THR A 73 -15.18 -6.10 -2.10
N LYS A 74 -15.81 -5.81 -0.95
CA LYS A 74 -17.05 -6.50 -0.57
C LYS A 74 -18.12 -6.42 -1.66
N GLN A 75 -18.43 -5.22 -2.15
CA GLN A 75 -19.46 -5.02 -3.17
C GLN A 75 -19.09 -5.69 -4.50
N LEU A 76 -17.81 -5.71 -4.90
CA LEU A 76 -17.33 -6.46 -6.05
C LEU A 76 -17.61 -7.97 -5.88
N ARG A 77 -17.25 -8.54 -4.73
CA ARG A 77 -17.45 -9.97 -4.42
C ARG A 77 -18.93 -10.33 -4.33
N ASP A 78 -19.74 -9.53 -3.64
CA ASP A 78 -21.18 -9.72 -3.55
C ASP A 78 -21.87 -9.72 -4.93
N SER A 79 -21.35 -8.93 -5.88
CA SER A 79 -21.84 -8.87 -7.26
C SER A 79 -21.34 -10.00 -8.16
N GLY A 80 -20.51 -10.90 -7.63
CA GLY A 80 -19.98 -12.08 -8.34
C GLY A 80 -18.71 -11.83 -9.14
N VAL A 81 -18.01 -10.70 -8.95
CA VAL A 81 -16.70 -10.48 -9.57
C VAL A 81 -15.66 -11.39 -8.88
N LYS A 82 -15.10 -12.34 -9.64
CA LYS A 82 -14.11 -13.32 -9.18
C LYS A 82 -12.68 -12.98 -9.61
N ALA A 83 -12.52 -12.00 -10.48
CA ALA A 83 -11.21 -11.55 -10.93
C ALA A 83 -10.30 -11.20 -9.74
N PRO A 84 -8.98 -11.44 -9.84
CA PRO A 84 -8.03 -10.99 -8.83
C PRO A 84 -8.11 -9.46 -8.69
N ILE A 85 -7.97 -8.99 -7.45
CA ILE A 85 -7.96 -7.57 -7.15
C ILE A 85 -6.57 -7.19 -6.65
N PHE A 86 -6.03 -6.17 -7.25
CA PHE A 86 -4.70 -5.64 -6.90
C PHE A 86 -4.81 -4.27 -6.27
N GLY A 87 -4.01 -4.03 -5.26
CA GLY A 87 -3.86 -2.75 -4.60
C GLY A 87 -2.42 -2.29 -4.54
N ALA A 88 -2.23 -1.13 -3.94
CA ALA A 88 -0.93 -0.63 -3.55
C ALA A 88 -0.82 -0.65 -2.00
N ASP A 89 0.20 -0.03 -1.47
CA ASP A 89 0.55 -0.05 -0.04
C ASP A 89 -0.56 0.49 0.90
N GLY A 90 -1.44 1.35 0.40
CA GLY A 90 -2.61 1.83 1.13
C GLY A 90 -3.58 0.74 1.63
N TRP A 91 -3.44 -0.49 1.13
CA TRP A 91 -4.24 -1.64 1.57
C TRP A 91 -3.81 -2.22 2.92
N ASP A 92 -2.60 -1.88 3.39
CA ASP A 92 -2.13 -2.38 4.67
C ASP A 92 -3.00 -1.83 5.81
N GLY A 93 -3.70 -2.70 6.50
CA GLY A 93 -4.70 -2.34 7.52
C GLY A 93 -6.09 -2.91 7.26
N VAL A 94 -6.38 -3.47 6.07
CA VAL A 94 -7.72 -4.02 5.73
C VAL A 94 -8.23 -5.03 6.77
N LEU A 95 -7.34 -5.86 7.35
CA LEU A 95 -7.75 -6.85 8.36
C LEU A 95 -8.07 -6.23 9.72
N GLY A 96 -7.67 -4.98 9.97
CA GLY A 96 -8.00 -4.22 11.18
C GLY A 96 -9.34 -3.48 11.11
N VAL A 97 -9.99 -3.44 9.96
CA VAL A 97 -11.27 -2.74 9.80
C VAL A 97 -12.37 -3.51 10.50
N LYS A 98 -13.11 -2.83 11.38
CA LYS A 98 -14.21 -3.46 12.12
C LYS A 98 -15.28 -4.05 11.17
N GLY A 99 -15.54 -5.34 11.32
CA GLY A 99 -16.56 -6.04 10.53
C GLY A 99 -16.10 -6.44 9.14
N VAL A 100 -14.80 -6.39 8.85
CA VAL A 100 -14.26 -6.92 7.59
C VAL A 100 -14.55 -8.43 7.48
N ASN A 101 -15.05 -8.83 6.29
CA ASN A 101 -15.12 -10.24 5.94
C ASN A 101 -13.84 -10.62 5.19
N THR A 102 -12.95 -11.36 5.83
CA THR A 102 -11.64 -11.69 5.28
C THR A 102 -11.72 -12.58 4.04
N ALA A 103 -12.82 -13.32 3.85
CA ALA A 103 -13.04 -14.13 2.66
C ALA A 103 -13.19 -13.28 1.38
N ASP A 104 -13.63 -12.02 1.48
CA ASP A 104 -13.73 -11.11 0.33
C ASP A 104 -12.35 -10.76 -0.24
N PHE A 105 -11.30 -10.93 0.58
CA PHE A 105 -9.91 -10.63 0.24
C PHE A 105 -9.10 -11.84 -0.26
N GLU A 106 -9.71 -13.01 -0.36
CA GLU A 106 -9.09 -14.11 -1.10
C GLU A 106 -8.87 -13.71 -2.56
N ASN A 107 -7.73 -14.10 -3.12
CA ASN A 107 -7.31 -13.68 -4.46
C ASN A 107 -7.15 -12.15 -4.60
N CYS A 108 -6.73 -11.48 -3.51
CA CYS A 108 -6.34 -10.08 -3.50
C CYS A 108 -4.85 -9.95 -3.21
N PHE A 109 -4.19 -8.97 -3.84
CA PHE A 109 -2.75 -8.75 -3.72
C PHE A 109 -2.47 -7.26 -3.63
N PHE A 110 -1.48 -6.88 -2.83
CA PHE A 110 -1.03 -5.49 -2.73
C PHE A 110 0.46 -5.39 -2.45
N THR A 111 1.05 -4.24 -2.74
CA THR A 111 2.46 -3.99 -2.43
C THR A 111 2.63 -3.55 -0.98
N SER A 112 3.70 -3.98 -0.33
CA SER A 112 4.06 -3.53 1.01
C SER A 112 5.58 -3.40 1.15
N GLY A 113 6.04 -2.33 1.76
CA GLY A 113 7.43 -2.19 2.19
C GLY A 113 7.73 -2.89 3.51
N TYR A 114 6.78 -3.63 4.06
CA TYR A 114 6.83 -4.26 5.36
C TYR A 114 6.88 -5.79 5.21
N ASN A 115 7.95 -6.42 5.70
CA ASN A 115 8.08 -7.88 5.63
C ASN A 115 7.29 -8.54 6.77
N LYS A 116 6.08 -8.99 6.47
CA LYS A 116 5.18 -9.60 7.48
C LYS A 116 5.65 -10.96 8.00
N ASP A 117 6.53 -11.63 7.27
CA ASP A 117 7.04 -12.97 7.61
C ASP A 117 8.43 -12.90 8.25
N ALA A 118 8.90 -11.72 8.67
CA ALA A 118 10.19 -11.55 9.31
C ALA A 118 10.25 -12.31 10.63
N THR A 119 11.28 -13.16 10.80
CA THR A 119 11.54 -13.95 12.00
C THR A 119 12.74 -13.43 12.81
N SER A 120 13.41 -12.40 12.31
CA SER A 120 14.55 -11.74 12.94
C SER A 120 14.75 -10.33 12.35
N GLY A 121 15.62 -9.55 12.94
CA GLY A 121 15.97 -8.21 12.48
C GLY A 121 14.98 -7.13 12.92
N PRO A 122 15.12 -5.89 12.40
CA PRO A 122 14.40 -4.72 12.89
C PRO A 122 12.88 -4.85 12.82
N THR A 123 12.35 -5.44 11.76
CA THR A 123 10.90 -5.67 11.62
C THR A 123 10.38 -6.57 12.72
N TYR A 124 11.05 -7.70 12.97
CA TYR A 124 10.65 -8.66 14.00
C TYR A 124 10.69 -8.01 15.39
N GLU A 125 11.77 -7.33 15.73
CA GLU A 125 11.94 -6.67 17.03
C GLU A 125 10.88 -5.56 17.24
N PHE A 126 10.60 -4.78 16.19
CA PHE A 126 9.56 -3.77 16.22
C PHE A 126 8.18 -4.38 16.46
N VAL A 127 7.83 -5.45 15.74
CA VAL A 127 6.54 -6.14 15.91
C VAL A 127 6.39 -6.62 17.35
N LYS A 128 7.39 -7.28 17.90
CA LYS A 128 7.37 -7.76 19.28
C LYS A 128 7.21 -6.65 20.31
N ALA A 129 7.94 -5.55 20.14
CA ALA A 129 7.84 -4.39 21.02
C ALA A 129 6.45 -3.74 20.93
N TYR A 130 5.94 -3.59 19.72
CA TYR A 130 4.63 -2.99 19.46
C TYR A 130 3.50 -3.85 20.05
N GLU A 131 3.52 -5.18 19.81
CA GLU A 131 2.51 -6.10 20.36
C GLU A 131 2.53 -6.11 21.90
N LYS A 132 3.71 -6.03 22.49
CA LYS A 132 3.86 -5.95 23.96
C LYS A 132 3.24 -4.67 24.53
N GLU A 133 3.42 -3.54 23.84
CA GLU A 133 2.95 -2.22 24.30
C GLU A 133 1.46 -2.01 24.03
N PHE A 134 0.99 -2.38 22.83
CA PHE A 134 -0.34 -2.03 22.35
C PHE A 134 -1.32 -3.22 22.28
N GLY A 135 -0.85 -4.46 22.45
CA GLY A 135 -1.69 -5.67 22.40
C GLY A 135 -2.24 -6.01 21.01
N THR A 136 -1.73 -5.39 19.95
CA THR A 136 -2.13 -5.62 18.56
C THR A 136 -0.93 -5.65 17.63
N THR A 137 -1.03 -6.39 16.51
CA THR A 137 0.02 -6.40 15.48
C THR A 137 0.05 -5.05 14.73
N PRO A 138 1.23 -4.44 14.54
CA PRO A 138 1.35 -3.17 13.83
C PRO A 138 1.02 -3.32 12.34
N SER A 139 0.43 -2.27 11.74
CA SER A 139 0.38 -2.11 10.29
C SER A 139 1.73 -1.61 9.74
N MET A 140 1.90 -1.65 8.42
CA MET A 140 3.04 -1.01 7.74
C MET A 140 3.15 0.48 8.11
N PHE A 141 2.04 1.18 8.26
CA PHE A 141 2.04 2.61 8.61
C PHE A 141 2.71 2.88 9.96
N ALA A 142 2.53 2.00 10.95
CA ALA A 142 3.21 2.11 12.23
C ALA A 142 4.74 1.94 12.08
N GLY A 143 5.17 0.95 11.27
CA GLY A 143 6.58 0.75 10.96
C GLY A 143 7.19 1.93 10.19
N MET A 144 6.49 2.46 9.20
CA MET A 144 6.93 3.62 8.43
C MET A 144 7.04 4.89 9.29
N ALA A 145 6.10 5.09 10.22
CA ALA A 145 6.17 6.21 11.16
C ALA A 145 7.40 6.09 12.07
N TYR A 146 7.69 4.89 12.56
CA TYR A 146 8.89 4.62 13.35
C TYR A 146 10.18 4.92 12.56
N ASP A 147 10.28 4.40 11.33
CA ASP A 147 11.42 4.65 10.44
C ASP A 147 11.57 6.14 10.12
N THR A 148 10.46 6.86 9.90
CA THR A 148 10.48 8.30 9.63
C THR A 148 11.14 9.08 10.77
N VAL A 149 10.78 8.78 12.03
CA VAL A 149 11.39 9.43 13.20
C VAL A 149 12.88 9.09 13.30
N THR A 150 13.23 7.81 13.12
CA THR A 150 14.62 7.35 13.18
C THR A 150 15.49 8.03 12.12
N VAL A 151 15.01 8.12 10.89
CA VAL A 151 15.70 8.76 9.78
C VAL A 151 15.84 10.27 9.99
N MET A 152 14.79 10.92 10.51
CA MET A 152 14.84 12.34 10.86
C MET A 152 15.90 12.62 11.94
N MET A 153 15.96 11.79 12.97
CA MET A 153 16.99 11.91 14.02
C MET A 153 18.42 11.73 13.44
N LYS A 154 18.61 10.77 12.54
CA LYS A 154 19.87 10.58 11.81
C LYS A 154 20.25 11.83 11.01
N ALA A 155 19.28 12.44 10.31
CA ALA A 155 19.51 13.63 9.52
C ALA A 155 19.92 14.83 10.38
N ILE A 156 19.24 15.07 11.50
CA ILE A 156 19.55 16.13 12.46
C ILE A 156 20.96 15.93 13.03
N ASN A 157 21.29 14.71 13.45
CA ASN A 157 22.62 14.39 13.97
C ASN A 157 23.72 14.58 12.92
N LYS A 158 23.47 14.18 11.67
CA LYS A 158 24.41 14.38 10.55
C LYS A 158 24.58 15.84 10.19
N ALA A 159 23.49 16.62 10.20
CA ALA A 159 23.51 18.05 9.97
C ALA A 159 24.13 18.85 11.12
N LYS A 160 24.18 18.27 12.33
CA LYS A 160 24.54 18.96 13.61
C LYS A 160 23.70 20.24 13.78
N SER A 161 22.43 20.21 13.37
CA SER A 161 21.56 21.38 13.31
C SER A 161 20.10 20.94 13.23
N THR A 162 19.20 21.76 13.76
CA THR A 162 17.75 21.65 13.56
C THR A 162 17.22 22.60 12.46
N ASP A 163 18.14 23.33 11.81
CA ASP A 163 17.81 24.19 10.67
C ASP A 163 17.24 23.34 9.51
N PRO A 164 16.02 23.66 8.98
CA PRO A 164 15.36 22.82 7.99
C PRO A 164 16.17 22.62 6.71
N GLU A 165 16.87 23.65 6.21
CA GLU A 165 17.67 23.53 4.99
C GLU A 165 18.85 22.59 5.16
N LYS A 166 19.53 22.67 6.31
CA LYS A 166 20.66 21.79 6.65
C LYS A 166 20.20 20.34 6.86
N VAL A 167 19.05 20.15 7.52
CA VAL A 167 18.48 18.81 7.73
C VAL A 167 18.05 18.21 6.41
N ASN A 168 17.41 18.97 5.52
CA ASN A 168 17.02 18.49 4.19
C ASN A 168 18.24 18.09 3.35
N ALA A 169 19.28 18.90 3.31
CA ALA A 169 20.53 18.57 2.63
C ALA A 169 21.25 17.34 3.21
N ALA A 170 21.01 17.03 4.49
CA ALA A 170 21.48 15.79 5.11
C ALA A 170 20.62 14.59 4.74
N LEU A 171 19.28 14.77 4.68
CA LEU A 171 18.32 13.71 4.26
C LEU A 171 18.61 13.20 2.84
N GLU A 172 18.89 14.09 1.89
CA GLU A 172 19.24 13.72 0.50
C GLU A 172 20.42 12.75 0.40
N LYS A 173 21.30 12.75 1.40
CA LYS A 173 22.53 11.96 1.46
C LYS A 173 22.44 10.78 2.44
N ILE A 174 21.26 10.52 2.99
CA ILE A 174 21.05 9.38 3.88
C ILE A 174 20.83 8.13 3.03
N LYS A 175 21.50 7.08 3.44
CA LYS A 175 21.24 5.71 3.04
C LYS A 175 20.85 4.96 4.29
N VAL A 176 19.77 4.22 4.22
CA VAL A 176 19.27 3.37 5.30
C VAL A 176 19.43 1.93 4.85
N SER A 177 20.10 1.12 5.62
CA SER A 177 20.28 -0.30 5.33
C SER A 177 19.12 -1.14 5.91
N ASP A 178 19.00 -2.39 5.47
CA ASP A 178 17.92 -3.29 5.91
C ASP A 178 17.99 -3.63 7.41
N ASP A 179 19.17 -3.57 7.98
CA ASP A 179 19.40 -3.80 9.42
C ASP A 179 19.12 -2.56 10.30
N GLU A 180 18.76 -1.44 9.69
CA GLU A 180 18.46 -0.18 10.38
C GLU A 180 16.98 0.23 10.30
N ALA A 181 16.21 -0.33 9.37
CA ALA A 181 14.84 0.06 9.12
C ALA A 181 13.85 -1.08 9.35
N VAL A 182 12.71 -0.74 9.92
CA VAL A 182 11.58 -1.67 10.14
C VAL A 182 10.95 -2.07 8.82
N CYS A 183 10.81 -1.12 7.89
CA CYS A 183 10.19 -1.34 6.59
C CYS A 183 11.20 -1.60 5.46
N GLY A 184 12.41 -2.05 5.78
CA GLY A 184 13.49 -2.30 4.81
C GLY A 184 14.26 -1.06 4.42
N GLY A 185 15.50 -1.26 3.97
CA GLY A 185 16.43 -0.20 3.61
C GLY A 185 15.98 0.61 2.40
N PHE A 186 16.48 1.84 2.29
CA PHE A 186 16.18 2.73 1.17
C PHE A 186 17.22 3.83 0.97
N THR A 187 17.16 4.43 -0.20
CA THR A 187 17.84 5.68 -0.54
C THR A 187 16.83 6.65 -1.13
N TYR A 188 17.18 7.91 -1.29
CA TYR A 188 16.34 8.87 -2.02
C TYR A 188 16.83 9.08 -3.45
N ASP A 189 15.90 9.19 -4.39
CA ASP A 189 16.19 9.63 -5.74
C ASP A 189 16.32 11.18 -5.81
N LYS A 190 16.62 11.71 -7.00
CA LYS A 190 16.72 13.16 -7.25
C LYS A 190 15.43 13.95 -7.03
N ASN A 191 14.30 13.29 -6.93
CA ASN A 191 12.99 13.88 -6.67
C ASN A 191 12.55 13.67 -5.21
N HIS A 192 13.46 13.20 -4.36
CA HIS A 192 13.25 12.88 -2.94
C HIS A 192 12.29 11.70 -2.69
N ASN A 193 12.04 10.86 -3.70
CA ASN A 193 11.28 9.66 -3.50
C ASN A 193 12.14 8.55 -2.90
N PRO A 194 11.64 7.77 -1.96
CA PRO A 194 12.35 6.60 -1.46
C PRO A 194 12.44 5.52 -2.54
N VAL A 195 13.65 5.03 -2.77
CA VAL A 195 13.93 3.89 -3.65
C VAL A 195 14.20 2.69 -2.77
N LYS A 196 13.30 1.71 -2.79
CA LYS A 196 13.33 0.52 -1.95
C LYS A 196 12.68 -0.68 -2.65
N GLU A 197 12.98 -1.87 -2.15
CA GLU A 197 12.26 -3.08 -2.55
C GLU A 197 10.89 -3.16 -1.89
N LEU A 198 9.93 -3.73 -2.62
CA LEU A 198 8.58 -3.95 -2.15
C LEU A 198 8.25 -5.44 -2.18
N ASN A 199 7.55 -5.90 -1.16
CA ASN A 199 6.97 -7.23 -1.12
C ASN A 199 5.58 -7.21 -1.76
N ILE A 200 5.17 -8.31 -2.35
CA ILE A 200 3.77 -8.55 -2.71
C ILE A 200 3.14 -9.33 -1.55
N VAL A 201 2.07 -8.80 -1.02
CA VAL A 201 1.30 -9.39 0.07
C VAL A 201 -0.04 -9.86 -0.45
N THR A 202 -0.51 -11.00 0.03
CA THR A 202 -1.86 -11.51 -0.19
C THR A 202 -2.50 -11.84 1.15
N ILE A 203 -3.80 -12.10 1.14
CA ILE A 203 -4.55 -12.50 2.33
C ILE A 203 -5.01 -13.95 2.12
N LYS A 204 -4.66 -14.82 3.06
CA LYS A 204 -5.07 -16.23 3.08
C LYS A 204 -5.53 -16.61 4.48
N ASN A 205 -6.71 -17.21 4.55
CA ASN A 205 -7.30 -17.64 5.85
C ASN A 205 -7.34 -16.51 6.88
N GLY A 206 -7.61 -15.28 6.44
CA GLY A 206 -7.68 -14.10 7.32
C GLY A 206 -6.33 -13.59 7.83
N GLN A 207 -5.23 -13.98 7.21
CA GLN A 207 -3.88 -13.54 7.59
C GLN A 207 -3.13 -12.96 6.39
N TYR A 208 -2.30 -11.97 6.65
CA TYR A 208 -1.35 -11.48 5.64
C TYR A 208 -0.24 -12.51 5.44
N VAL A 209 0.08 -12.79 4.18
CA VAL A 209 1.21 -13.64 3.80
C VAL A 209 1.94 -13.02 2.60
N THR A 210 3.25 -13.20 2.55
CA THR A 210 4.02 -12.80 1.36
C THR A 210 3.64 -13.70 0.19
N ALA A 211 3.24 -13.11 -0.94
CA ALA A 211 2.95 -13.86 -2.16
C ALA A 211 4.27 -14.34 -2.78
N LYS A 212 4.35 -15.62 -3.09
CA LYS A 212 5.49 -16.25 -3.76
C LYS A 212 5.24 -16.38 -5.24
#